data_bdfd38c43c99d7aa5e61cbc0ea3803ad
#
_entry.id   bdfd38c43c99d7aa5e61cbc0ea3803ad
#
_cell.length_a   1.000
_cell.length_b   1.000
_cell.length_c   1.000
_cell.angle_alpha   90.00
_cell.angle_beta   90.00
_cell.angle_gamma   90.00
#
_symmetry.space_group_name_H-M   'P 1'
#
loop_
_entity.id
_entity.type
_entity.pdbx_description
1 polymer ?
#
loop_
_entity_poly.entity_id
_entity_poly.type
_entity_poly.pdbx_seq_one_letter_code
_entity_poly.pdbx_strand_id
1 'polypeptide(L)'
;MESHQPHNRMRSSRWISIAAIMTALALVGNYALVAIPNLELGSTVLFVTAYVFGAQMAIWSTLIMSVLFGVINPWGGFIPQIWISQVIGWFYIVTIGSIMGKRGASGKRLEPRKWELAITGAFVTFIFEQITNLGYSATFGVPFFLAVIAAIPFTILHIVSNAVIFSQVVPMLDVALTRQLKDLIWSAESEVQVEKLESSMF
;
A
#
# COMPACT_ATOMS: atom_id res chain seq x y z
N MET A 1 -10.54 39.02 0.99
CA MET A 1 -10.76 38.23 -0.27
C MET A 1 -9.93 36.99 -0.17
N GLU A 2 -10.47 35.92 0.44
CA GLU A 2 -9.81 34.64 0.51
C GLU A 2 -9.97 33.93 -0.85
N SER A 3 -8.85 33.68 -1.50
CA SER A 3 -8.80 32.89 -2.74
C SER A 3 -9.16 31.44 -2.40
N HIS A 4 -10.38 31.05 -2.65
CA HIS A 4 -10.79 29.65 -2.67
C HIS A 4 -10.01 28.96 -3.80
N GLN A 5 -8.93 28.31 -3.45
CA GLN A 5 -8.29 27.32 -4.34
C GLN A 5 -9.26 26.14 -4.46
N PRO A 6 -9.73 25.78 -5.67
CA PRO A 6 -10.52 24.58 -5.84
C PRO A 6 -9.61 23.37 -5.56
N HIS A 7 -9.80 22.76 -4.40
CA HIS A 7 -9.22 21.45 -4.12
C HIS A 7 -9.81 20.45 -5.12
N ASN A 8 -8.98 19.97 -6.02
CA ASN A 8 -9.28 18.96 -7.01
C ASN A 8 -9.53 17.62 -6.30
N ARG A 9 -10.67 17.50 -5.60
CA ARG A 9 -11.10 16.26 -4.93
C ARG A 9 -11.75 15.37 -5.97
N MET A 10 -11.18 14.19 -6.20
CA MET A 10 -11.90 13.10 -6.90
C MET A 10 -13.34 13.04 -6.39
N ARG A 11 -14.32 12.88 -7.29
CA ARG A 11 -15.72 12.67 -6.87
C ARG A 11 -15.77 11.51 -5.88
N SER A 12 -16.48 11.66 -4.78
CA SER A 12 -16.50 10.69 -3.67
C SER A 12 -16.81 9.26 -4.12
N SER A 13 -17.69 9.08 -5.11
CA SER A 13 -18.02 7.77 -5.66
C SER A 13 -16.84 7.09 -6.38
N ARG A 14 -16.04 7.85 -7.13
CA ARG A 14 -14.85 7.32 -7.82
C ARG A 14 -13.76 6.92 -6.82
N TRP A 15 -13.57 7.77 -5.82
CA TRP A 15 -12.61 7.50 -4.74
C TRP A 15 -12.96 6.19 -4.01
N ILE A 16 -14.24 6.00 -3.64
CA ILE A 16 -14.73 4.79 -2.98
C ILE A 16 -14.55 3.55 -3.88
N SER A 17 -14.87 3.66 -5.16
CA SER A 17 -14.71 2.54 -6.10
C SER A 17 -13.25 2.11 -6.26
N ILE A 18 -12.34 3.07 -6.40
CA ILE A 18 -10.90 2.77 -6.49
C ILE A 18 -10.40 2.17 -5.18
N ALA A 19 -10.76 2.74 -4.03
CA ALA A 19 -10.39 2.21 -2.72
C ALA A 19 -10.90 0.77 -2.54
N ALA A 20 -12.13 0.48 -2.94
CA ALA A 20 -12.70 -0.87 -2.86
C ALA A 20 -11.93 -1.86 -3.76
N ILE A 21 -11.59 -1.47 -5.00
CA ILE A 21 -10.81 -2.30 -5.92
C ILE A 21 -9.41 -2.57 -5.35
N MET A 22 -8.71 -1.54 -4.85
CA MET A 22 -7.38 -1.71 -4.29
C MET A 22 -7.41 -2.55 -3.01
N THR A 23 -8.44 -2.40 -2.17
CA THR A 23 -8.66 -3.25 -0.99
C THR A 23 -8.87 -4.71 -1.38
N ALA A 24 -9.73 -4.97 -2.35
CA ALA A 24 -9.99 -6.32 -2.84
C ALA A 24 -8.73 -6.94 -3.46
N LEU A 25 -7.97 -6.16 -4.24
CA LEU A 25 -6.72 -6.62 -4.84
C LEU A 25 -5.66 -6.95 -3.77
N ALA A 26 -5.54 -6.13 -2.72
CA ALA A 26 -4.64 -6.40 -1.59
C ALA A 26 -5.07 -7.68 -0.84
N LEU A 27 -6.36 -7.85 -0.59
CA LEU A 27 -6.89 -9.05 0.07
C LEU A 27 -6.64 -10.31 -0.77
N VAL A 28 -6.95 -10.26 -2.06
CA VAL A 28 -6.66 -11.37 -3.00
C VAL A 28 -5.16 -11.65 -3.05
N GLY A 29 -4.33 -10.61 -3.04
CA GLY A 29 -2.87 -10.74 -3.02
C GLY A 29 -2.34 -11.48 -1.80
N ASN A 30 -2.98 -11.34 -0.65
CA ASN A 30 -2.64 -12.09 0.57
C ASN A 30 -3.05 -13.58 0.48
N TYR A 31 -4.14 -13.89 -0.24
CA TYR A 31 -4.63 -15.27 -0.37
C TYR A 31 -4.04 -16.03 -1.56
N ALA A 32 -3.64 -15.34 -2.62
CA ALA A 32 -3.22 -15.96 -3.87
C ALA A 32 -2.06 -16.96 -3.71
N LEU A 33 -1.16 -16.69 -2.77
CA LEU A 33 0.03 -17.50 -2.50
C LEU A 33 0.04 -18.10 -1.10
N VAL A 34 -1.12 -18.19 -0.45
CA VAL A 34 -1.28 -18.60 0.95
C VAL A 34 -0.69 -19.98 1.28
N ALA A 35 -0.56 -20.86 0.29
CA ALA A 35 0.07 -22.16 0.49
C ALA A 35 1.58 -22.07 0.81
N ILE A 36 2.22 -20.93 0.51
CA ILE A 36 3.63 -20.69 0.79
C ILE A 36 3.72 -19.62 1.88
N PRO A 37 4.14 -19.99 3.12
CA PRO A 37 4.26 -19.04 4.21
C PRO A 37 5.12 -17.84 3.82
N ASN A 38 4.70 -16.65 4.24
CA ASN A 38 5.41 -15.40 4.02
C ASN A 38 5.67 -15.06 2.53
N LEU A 39 4.85 -15.57 1.62
CA LEU A 39 4.83 -15.17 0.22
C LEU A 39 3.47 -14.55 -0.09
N GLU A 40 3.44 -13.22 -0.31
CA GLU A 40 2.20 -12.49 -0.50
C GLU A 40 2.39 -11.25 -1.38
N LEU A 41 1.30 -10.78 -1.99
CA LEU A 41 1.28 -9.59 -2.84
C LEU A 41 0.54 -8.41 -2.19
N GLY A 42 -0.16 -8.64 -1.09
CA GLY A 42 -1.02 -7.64 -0.47
C GLY A 42 -0.25 -6.42 0.01
N SER A 43 0.90 -6.61 0.66
CA SER A 43 1.78 -5.51 1.08
C SER A 43 2.25 -4.65 -0.09
N THR A 44 2.58 -5.29 -1.23
CA THR A 44 2.95 -4.56 -2.46
C THR A 44 1.78 -3.74 -2.99
N VAL A 45 0.56 -4.28 -2.99
CA VAL A 45 -0.64 -3.56 -3.44
C VAL A 45 -0.94 -2.38 -2.52
N LEU A 46 -0.82 -2.54 -1.19
CA LEU A 46 -0.98 -1.44 -0.23
C LEU A 46 0.08 -0.35 -0.42
N PHE A 47 1.33 -0.74 -0.65
CA PHE A 47 2.41 0.19 -1.00
C PHE A 47 2.08 0.98 -2.26
N VAL A 48 1.66 0.31 -3.35
CA VAL A 48 1.28 0.96 -4.61
C VAL A 48 0.06 1.85 -4.42
N THR A 49 -0.91 1.44 -3.62
CA THR A 49 -2.07 2.29 -3.29
C THR A 49 -1.62 3.60 -2.65
N ALA A 50 -0.70 3.54 -1.69
CA ALA A 50 -0.13 4.74 -1.06
C ALA A 50 0.72 5.58 -2.03
N TYR A 51 1.51 4.92 -2.86
CA TYR A 51 2.41 5.54 -3.82
C TYR A 51 1.67 6.29 -4.93
N VAL A 52 0.55 5.72 -5.41
CA VAL A 52 -0.23 6.30 -6.54
C VAL A 52 -1.30 7.25 -6.04
N PHE A 53 -2.08 6.86 -5.02
CA PHE A 53 -3.28 7.58 -4.58
C PHE A 53 -3.09 8.32 -3.25
N GLY A 54 -1.95 8.12 -2.59
CA GLY A 54 -1.62 8.77 -1.32
C GLY A 54 -2.10 8.02 -0.07
N ALA A 55 -1.66 8.53 1.09
CA ALA A 55 -1.82 7.87 2.38
C ALA A 55 -3.30 7.63 2.75
N GLN A 56 -4.18 8.58 2.49
CA GLN A 56 -5.57 8.49 2.94
C GLN A 56 -6.28 7.26 2.37
N MET A 57 -6.16 7.03 1.05
CA MET A 57 -6.77 5.86 0.41
C MET A 57 -6.14 4.57 0.93
N ALA A 58 -4.82 4.53 1.02
CA ALA A 58 -4.10 3.35 1.48
C ALA A 58 -4.39 2.98 2.94
N ILE A 59 -4.56 3.97 3.84
CA ILE A 59 -4.94 3.74 5.23
C ILE A 59 -6.31 3.05 5.30
N TRP A 60 -7.32 3.55 4.59
CA TRP A 60 -8.64 2.92 4.57
C TRP A 60 -8.60 1.52 3.94
N SER A 61 -7.88 1.36 2.83
CA SER A 61 -7.68 0.04 2.20
C SER A 61 -7.01 -0.94 3.16
N THR A 62 -5.99 -0.50 3.90
CA THR A 62 -5.30 -1.33 4.90
C THR A 62 -6.22 -1.73 6.03
N LEU A 63 -6.99 -0.80 6.59
CA LEU A 63 -7.92 -1.11 7.69
C LEU A 63 -8.96 -2.13 7.27
N ILE A 64 -9.62 -1.91 6.13
CA ILE A 64 -10.67 -2.83 5.66
C ILE A 64 -10.06 -4.18 5.30
N MET A 65 -8.95 -4.21 4.56
CA MET A 65 -8.26 -5.43 4.19
C MET A 65 -7.81 -6.22 5.42
N SER A 66 -7.23 -5.56 6.42
CA SER A 66 -6.70 -6.21 7.62
C SER A 66 -7.79 -6.85 8.48
N VAL A 67 -8.96 -6.19 8.60
CA VAL A 67 -10.12 -6.77 9.31
C VAL A 67 -10.61 -8.01 8.59
N LEU A 68 -10.82 -7.94 7.27
CA LEU A 68 -11.27 -9.07 6.48
C LEU A 68 -10.27 -10.24 6.53
N PHE A 69 -8.98 -9.95 6.35
CA PHE A 69 -7.92 -10.94 6.44
C PHE A 69 -7.80 -11.56 7.83
N GLY A 70 -7.94 -10.77 8.89
CA GLY A 70 -7.89 -11.25 10.27
C GLY A 70 -9.07 -12.17 10.63
N VAL A 71 -10.28 -11.83 10.16
CA VAL A 71 -11.50 -12.64 10.43
C VAL A 71 -11.50 -13.94 9.62
N ILE A 72 -11.03 -13.90 8.36
CA ILE A 72 -10.97 -15.06 7.47
C ILE A 72 -9.54 -15.62 7.43
N ASN A 73 -8.83 -15.60 8.55
CA ASN A 73 -7.43 -15.96 8.60
C ASN A 73 -7.21 -17.44 8.20
N PRO A 74 -6.44 -17.72 7.13
CA PRO A 74 -6.20 -19.09 6.66
C PRO A 74 -5.29 -19.90 7.61
N TRP A 75 -4.59 -19.23 8.51
CA TRP A 75 -3.61 -19.83 9.43
C TRP A 75 -4.16 -20.09 10.82
N GLY A 76 -5.44 -19.80 11.08
CA GLY A 76 -6.08 -20.09 12.37
C GLY A 76 -7.04 -18.99 12.83
N GLY A 77 -7.38 -19.03 14.13
CA GLY A 77 -8.31 -18.07 14.72
C GLY A 77 -7.76 -16.65 14.80
N PHE A 78 -8.67 -15.67 14.91
CA PHE A 78 -8.31 -14.27 15.09
C PHE A 78 -7.61 -14.04 16.44
N ILE A 79 -6.38 -13.54 16.40
CA ILE A 79 -5.57 -13.20 17.58
C ILE A 79 -5.33 -11.69 17.55
N PRO A 80 -6.00 -10.91 18.43
CA PRO A 80 -5.96 -9.45 18.38
C PRO A 80 -4.55 -8.84 18.43
N GLN A 81 -3.66 -9.38 19.25
CA GLN A 81 -2.29 -8.85 19.41
C GLN A 81 -1.46 -9.03 18.13
N ILE A 82 -1.59 -10.19 17.48
CA ILE A 82 -0.94 -10.45 16.19
C ILE A 82 -1.54 -9.54 15.12
N TRP A 83 -2.88 -9.44 15.06
CA TRP A 83 -3.56 -8.56 14.12
C TRP A 83 -3.11 -7.10 14.27
N ILE A 84 -3.03 -6.57 15.52
CA ILE A 84 -2.55 -5.20 15.76
C ILE A 84 -1.13 -5.03 15.24
N SER A 85 -0.23 -5.98 15.49
CA SER A 85 1.15 -5.89 15.00
C SER A 85 1.22 -5.89 13.48
N GLN A 86 0.42 -6.71 12.80
CA GLN A 86 0.31 -6.70 11.34
C GLN A 86 -0.21 -5.35 10.81
N VAL A 87 -1.25 -4.78 11.42
CA VAL A 87 -1.79 -3.46 11.05
C VAL A 87 -0.73 -2.38 11.17
N ILE A 88 0.04 -2.37 12.26
CA ILE A 88 1.16 -1.44 12.46
C ILE A 88 2.20 -1.62 11.35
N GLY A 89 2.56 -2.86 11.04
CA GLY A 89 3.50 -3.19 9.97
C GLY A 89 3.02 -2.72 8.60
N TRP A 90 1.75 -2.94 8.25
CA TRP A 90 1.18 -2.44 6.99
C TRP A 90 1.09 -0.90 6.96
N PHE A 91 0.78 -0.25 8.07
CA PHE A 91 0.83 1.22 8.12
C PHE A 91 2.23 1.77 7.91
N TYR A 92 3.26 1.08 8.39
CA TYR A 92 4.63 1.43 8.09
C TYR A 92 4.91 1.34 6.57
N ILE A 93 4.51 0.24 5.90
CA ILE A 93 4.65 0.06 4.46
C ILE A 93 3.92 1.17 3.68
N VAL A 94 2.68 1.48 4.06
CA VAL A 94 1.86 2.57 3.50
C VAL A 94 2.53 3.92 3.67
N THR A 95 3.15 4.17 4.83
CA THR A 95 3.87 5.43 5.08
C THR A 95 5.04 5.59 4.13
N ILE A 96 5.86 4.56 3.95
CA ILE A 96 6.98 4.58 2.99
C ILE A 96 6.47 4.77 1.55
N GLY A 97 5.42 4.04 1.15
CA GLY A 97 4.79 4.21 -0.17
C GLY A 97 4.31 5.63 -0.41
N SER A 98 3.65 6.22 0.60
CA SER A 98 3.16 7.60 0.53
C SER A 98 4.29 8.63 0.44
N ILE A 99 5.40 8.43 1.15
CA ILE A 99 6.57 9.32 1.08
C ILE A 99 7.20 9.25 -0.32
N MET A 100 7.40 8.04 -0.85
CA MET A 100 7.99 7.83 -2.17
C MET A 100 7.07 8.31 -3.31
N GLY A 101 5.75 8.29 -3.11
CA GLY A 101 4.76 8.76 -4.06
C GLY A 101 4.58 10.28 -4.13
N LYS A 102 5.20 11.04 -3.21
CA LYS A 102 5.10 12.51 -3.21
C LYS A 102 5.71 13.09 -4.47
N ARG A 103 5.01 14.07 -5.04
CA ARG A 103 5.53 14.84 -6.16
C ARG A 103 6.60 15.81 -5.68
N GLY A 104 7.72 15.87 -6.37
CA GLY A 104 8.77 16.87 -6.10
C GLY A 104 8.32 18.29 -6.44
N ALA A 105 9.19 19.28 -6.20
CA ALA A 105 8.94 20.69 -6.50
C ALA A 105 8.57 20.96 -7.97
N SER A 106 8.95 20.06 -8.88
CA SER A 106 8.60 20.11 -10.32
C SER A 106 7.21 19.57 -10.65
N GLY A 107 6.42 19.17 -9.66
CA GLY A 107 5.11 18.54 -9.86
C GLY A 107 5.15 17.10 -10.38
N LYS A 108 6.34 16.58 -10.71
CA LYS A 108 6.54 15.21 -11.17
C LYS A 108 6.81 14.28 -9.98
N ARG A 109 6.22 13.08 -10.03
CA ARG A 109 6.54 12.01 -9.09
C ARG A 109 7.92 11.44 -9.45
N LEU A 110 8.70 11.09 -8.42
CA LEU A 110 9.94 10.36 -8.63
C LEU A 110 9.60 8.96 -9.16
N GLU A 111 10.29 8.54 -10.22
CA GLU A 111 10.19 7.19 -10.78
C GLU A 111 11.39 6.39 -10.25
N PRO A 112 11.21 5.60 -9.17
CA PRO A 112 12.30 4.83 -8.60
C PRO A 112 12.76 3.75 -9.58
N ARG A 113 14.05 3.51 -9.59
CA ARG A 113 14.65 2.41 -10.38
C ARG A 113 14.26 1.06 -9.77
N LYS A 114 14.27 0.01 -10.58
CA LYS A 114 13.91 -1.34 -10.12
C LYS A 114 14.73 -1.81 -8.91
N TRP A 115 16.02 -1.50 -8.85
CA TRP A 115 16.87 -1.87 -7.72
C TRP A 115 16.53 -1.07 -6.44
N GLU A 116 16.11 0.19 -6.57
CA GLU A 116 15.63 1.00 -5.44
C GLU A 116 14.33 0.42 -4.87
N LEU A 117 13.43 -0.04 -5.75
CA LEU A 117 12.23 -0.75 -5.34
C LEU A 117 12.54 -2.10 -4.70
N ALA A 118 13.53 -2.84 -5.21
CA ALA A 118 13.97 -4.09 -4.59
C ALA A 118 14.51 -3.86 -3.17
N ILE A 119 15.36 -2.86 -2.97
CA ILE A 119 15.87 -2.50 -1.64
C ILE A 119 14.72 -2.03 -0.73
N THR A 120 13.82 -1.20 -1.26
CA THR A 120 12.65 -0.74 -0.51
C THR A 120 11.80 -1.93 -0.06
N GLY A 121 11.46 -2.85 -0.98
CA GLY A 121 10.69 -4.05 -0.66
C GLY A 121 11.36 -4.91 0.40
N ALA A 122 12.68 -5.16 0.28
CA ALA A 122 13.45 -5.89 1.28
C ALA A 122 13.41 -5.22 2.64
N PHE A 123 13.64 -3.91 2.68
CA PHE A 123 13.73 -3.16 3.93
C PHE A 123 12.38 -3.03 4.64
N VAL A 124 11.31 -2.70 3.92
CA VAL A 124 9.98 -2.58 4.54
C VAL A 124 9.48 -3.93 5.06
N THR A 125 9.80 -5.01 4.33
CA THR A 125 9.49 -6.37 4.77
C THR A 125 10.28 -6.76 6.01
N PHE A 126 11.58 -6.46 6.06
CA PHE A 126 12.38 -6.72 7.25
C PHE A 126 11.78 -6.04 8.50
N ILE A 127 11.40 -4.78 8.40
CA ILE A 127 10.79 -4.05 9.53
C ILE A 127 9.41 -4.63 9.87
N PHE A 128 8.59 -4.96 8.87
CA PHE A 128 7.31 -5.63 9.07
C PHE A 128 7.47 -6.92 9.88
N GLU A 129 8.44 -7.77 9.52
CA GLU A 129 8.75 -9.00 10.24
C GLU A 129 9.15 -8.75 11.70
N GLN A 130 9.94 -7.70 11.97
CA GLN A 130 10.31 -7.39 13.37
C GLN A 130 9.08 -6.96 14.17
N ILE A 131 8.16 -6.17 13.60
CA ILE A 131 6.93 -5.74 14.26
C ILE A 131 6.02 -6.94 14.54
N THR A 132 5.87 -7.86 13.58
CA THR A 132 5.04 -9.05 13.75
C THR A 132 5.65 -10.07 14.71
N ASN A 133 6.98 -10.24 14.71
CA ASN A 133 7.70 -11.04 15.71
C ASN A 133 7.55 -10.48 17.13
N LEU A 134 7.50 -9.15 17.29
CA LEU A 134 7.20 -8.53 18.57
C LEU A 134 5.77 -8.84 19.02
N GLY A 135 4.80 -8.78 18.13
CA GLY A 135 3.42 -9.19 18.39
C GLY A 135 3.31 -10.65 18.79
N TYR A 136 4.03 -11.54 18.10
CA TYR A 136 4.13 -12.96 18.44
C TYR A 136 4.73 -13.17 19.84
N SER A 137 5.86 -12.53 20.11
CA SER A 137 6.53 -12.55 21.41
C SER A 137 5.59 -12.14 22.56
N ALA A 138 4.89 -11.02 22.38
CA ALA A 138 3.93 -10.51 23.37
C ALA A 138 2.72 -11.43 23.55
N THR A 139 2.28 -12.11 22.49
CA THR A 139 1.11 -13.00 22.55
C THR A 139 1.41 -14.30 23.27
N PHE A 140 2.54 -14.93 22.97
CA PHE A 140 2.87 -16.28 23.45
C PHE A 140 3.89 -16.30 24.59
N GLY A 141 4.35 -15.15 25.08
CA GLY A 141 5.35 -15.06 26.16
C GLY A 141 6.74 -15.58 25.77
N VAL A 142 7.01 -15.71 24.46
CA VAL A 142 8.31 -16.15 23.96
C VAL A 142 9.28 -14.96 23.95
N PRO A 143 10.51 -15.07 24.45
CA PRO A 143 11.50 -14.00 24.34
C PRO A 143 11.68 -13.54 22.88
N PHE A 144 11.70 -12.23 22.65
CA PHE A 144 11.72 -11.65 21.29
C PHE A 144 12.84 -12.22 20.41
N PHE A 145 14.05 -12.35 20.95
CA PHE A 145 15.18 -12.87 20.19
C PHE A 145 14.98 -14.34 19.75
N LEU A 146 14.29 -15.16 20.54
CA LEU A 146 13.94 -16.53 20.15
C LEU A 146 12.88 -16.55 19.07
N ALA A 147 11.88 -15.66 19.13
CA ALA A 147 10.90 -15.50 18.06
C ALA A 147 11.58 -15.12 16.73
N VAL A 148 12.51 -14.16 16.77
CA VAL A 148 13.29 -13.74 15.59
C VAL A 148 14.13 -14.89 15.03
N ILE A 149 14.86 -15.63 15.89
CA ILE A 149 15.68 -16.78 15.45
C ILE A 149 14.81 -17.85 14.79
N ALA A 150 13.68 -18.19 15.40
CA ALA A 150 12.77 -19.19 14.85
C ALA A 150 12.16 -18.74 13.50
N ALA A 151 11.96 -17.44 13.31
CA ALA A 151 11.40 -16.87 12.10
C ALA A 151 12.41 -16.73 10.94
N ILE A 152 13.73 -16.86 11.17
CA ILE A 152 14.77 -16.57 10.15
C ILE A 152 14.48 -17.20 8.77
N PRO A 153 14.13 -18.48 8.63
CA PRO A 153 13.90 -19.06 7.30
C PRO A 153 12.74 -18.39 6.56
N PHE A 154 11.67 -18.09 7.26
CA PHE A 154 10.48 -17.44 6.71
C PHE A 154 10.74 -15.96 6.42
N THR A 155 11.45 -15.27 7.30
CA THR A 155 11.85 -13.88 7.12
C THR A 155 12.75 -13.70 5.91
N ILE A 156 13.72 -14.60 5.68
CA ILE A 156 14.58 -14.56 4.49
C ILE A 156 13.73 -14.76 3.22
N LEU A 157 12.86 -15.76 3.21
CA LEU A 157 11.96 -16.00 2.08
C LEU A 157 11.12 -14.76 1.78
N HIS A 158 10.51 -14.16 2.80
CA HIS A 158 9.66 -12.97 2.67
C HIS A 158 10.44 -11.76 2.14
N ILE A 159 11.64 -11.49 2.68
CA ILE A 159 12.49 -10.38 2.23
C ILE A 159 12.91 -10.57 0.76
N VAL A 160 13.37 -11.75 0.39
CA VAL A 160 13.83 -12.03 -0.97
C VAL A 160 12.67 -11.97 -1.96
N SER A 161 11.54 -12.60 -1.63
CA SER A 161 10.35 -12.56 -2.49
C SER A 161 9.84 -11.14 -2.68
N ASN A 162 9.73 -10.35 -1.61
CA ASN A 162 9.26 -8.97 -1.71
C ASN A 162 10.26 -8.04 -2.40
N ALA A 163 11.56 -8.28 -2.29
CA ALA A 163 12.54 -7.56 -3.12
C ALA A 163 12.27 -7.76 -4.61
N VAL A 164 12.00 -8.99 -5.02
CA VAL A 164 11.67 -9.32 -6.42
C VAL A 164 10.30 -8.75 -6.80
N ILE A 165 9.28 -8.97 -5.97
CA ILE A 165 7.90 -8.52 -6.22
C ILE A 165 7.87 -7.00 -6.36
N PHE A 166 8.45 -6.24 -5.43
CA PHE A 166 8.49 -4.78 -5.51
C PHE A 166 9.17 -4.29 -6.77
N SER A 167 10.31 -4.89 -7.15
CA SER A 167 11.06 -4.47 -8.34
C SER A 167 10.31 -4.69 -9.65
N GLN A 168 9.39 -5.67 -9.72
CA GLN A 168 8.66 -6.01 -10.93
C GLN A 168 7.20 -5.51 -10.89
N VAL A 169 6.50 -5.75 -9.78
CA VAL A 169 5.05 -5.50 -9.69
C VAL A 169 4.74 -4.02 -9.46
N VAL A 170 5.54 -3.31 -8.64
CA VAL A 170 5.29 -1.88 -8.39
C VAL A 170 5.29 -1.06 -9.69
N PRO A 171 6.31 -1.13 -10.57
CA PRO A 171 6.28 -0.36 -11.80
C PRO A 171 5.18 -0.81 -12.77
N MET A 172 4.85 -2.12 -12.80
CA MET A 172 3.76 -2.62 -13.64
C MET A 172 2.40 -2.07 -13.19
N LEU A 173 2.11 -2.12 -11.88
CA LEU A 173 0.87 -1.58 -11.32
C LEU A 173 0.81 -0.06 -11.45
N ASP A 174 1.91 0.65 -11.22
CA ASP A 174 1.97 2.10 -11.39
C ASP A 174 1.60 2.51 -12.82
N VAL A 175 2.21 1.88 -13.83
CA VAL A 175 1.90 2.15 -15.24
C VAL A 175 0.45 1.78 -15.57
N ALA A 176 -0.03 0.61 -15.12
CA ALA A 176 -1.39 0.16 -15.39
C ALA A 176 -2.42 1.13 -14.77
N LEU A 177 -2.25 1.48 -13.50
CA LEU A 177 -3.16 2.38 -12.79
C LEU A 177 -3.12 3.79 -13.37
N THR A 178 -1.93 4.33 -13.65
CA THR A 178 -1.79 5.68 -14.20
C THR A 178 -2.39 5.77 -15.61
N ARG A 179 -2.25 4.76 -16.46
CA ARG A 179 -2.83 4.75 -17.81
C ARG A 179 -4.35 4.60 -17.79
N GLN A 180 -4.85 3.64 -17.00
CA GLN A 180 -6.30 3.35 -16.92
C GLN A 180 -7.08 4.48 -16.24
N LEU A 181 -6.46 5.17 -15.29
CA LEU A 181 -7.12 6.22 -14.51
C LEU A 181 -6.80 7.63 -14.99
N LYS A 182 -5.92 7.76 -16.00
CA LYS A 182 -5.54 9.07 -16.54
C LYS A 182 -6.77 9.86 -16.97
N ASP A 183 -7.67 9.25 -17.72
CA ASP A 183 -8.89 9.89 -18.18
C ASP A 183 -9.92 10.10 -17.06
N LEU A 184 -9.87 9.29 -16.00
CA LEU A 184 -10.76 9.38 -14.85
C LEU A 184 -10.32 10.43 -13.80
N ILE A 185 -9.01 10.64 -13.68
CA ILE A 185 -8.42 11.57 -12.71
C ILE A 185 -8.20 12.95 -13.35
N TRP A 186 -7.85 12.99 -14.66
CA TRP A 186 -7.41 14.18 -15.36
C TRP A 186 -8.50 14.83 -16.23
N SER A 187 -9.58 14.12 -16.55
CA SER A 187 -10.74 14.71 -17.27
C SER A 187 -11.38 15.87 -16.48
N ALA A 188 -11.28 15.86 -15.15
CA ALA A 188 -11.75 16.96 -14.31
C ALA A 188 -10.90 18.23 -14.42
N GLU A 189 -9.62 18.13 -14.78
CA GLU A 189 -8.77 19.31 -15.00
C GLU A 189 -9.09 20.00 -16.33
N SER A 190 -9.41 19.22 -17.35
CA SER A 190 -9.79 19.77 -18.67
C SER A 190 -11.14 20.49 -18.64
N GLU A 191 -12.13 19.94 -17.93
CA GLU A 191 -13.45 20.58 -17.78
C GLU A 191 -13.34 21.90 -17.01
N VAL A 192 -12.54 21.95 -15.93
CA VAL A 192 -12.33 23.19 -15.15
C VAL A 192 -11.53 24.24 -15.94
N GLN A 193 -10.60 23.83 -16.80
CA GLN A 193 -9.88 24.77 -17.68
C GLN A 193 -10.78 25.34 -18.77
N VAL A 194 -11.65 24.53 -19.35
CA VAL A 194 -12.64 24.99 -20.35
C VAL A 194 -13.64 25.95 -19.71
N GLU A 195 -14.19 25.64 -18.54
CA GLU A 195 -15.10 26.51 -17.81
C GLU A 195 -14.46 27.86 -17.41
N LYS A 196 -13.17 27.84 -17.01
CA LYS A 196 -12.41 29.07 -16.74
C LYS A 196 -12.16 29.90 -18.00
N LEU A 197 -11.89 29.27 -19.11
CA LEU A 197 -11.71 29.97 -20.39
C LEU A 197 -13.03 30.57 -20.87
N GLU A 198 -14.15 29.86 -20.75
CA GLU A 198 -15.47 30.38 -21.08
C GLU A 198 -15.88 31.55 -20.16
N SER A 199 -15.65 31.44 -18.84
CA SER A 199 -15.94 32.52 -17.91
C SER A 199 -15.05 33.76 -18.04
N SER A 200 -13.92 33.65 -18.71
CA SER A 200 -13.01 34.77 -18.97
C SER A 200 -13.30 35.48 -20.29
N MET A 201 -14.19 34.91 -21.12
CA MET A 201 -14.59 35.48 -22.42
C MET A 201 -15.90 36.26 -22.37
N PHE A 202 -16.57 36.26 -21.23
CA PHE A 202 -17.79 37.03 -20.95
C PHE A 202 -17.61 37.94 -19.73
#